data_ebeab2a46fc2a88fd8ba7dce476d4a65
#
_entry.id   ebeab2a46fc2a88fd8ba7dce476d4a65
#
_cell.length_a   1.000
_cell.length_b   1.000
_cell.length_c   1.000
_cell.angle_alpha   90.00
_cell.angle_beta   90.00
_cell.angle_gamma   90.00
#
_symmetry.space_group_name_H-M   'P 1'
#
loop_
_entity.id
_entity.type
_entity.pdbx_description
1 polymer ?
#
loop_
_entity_poly.entity_id
_entity_poly.type
_entity_poly.pdbx_seq_one_letter_code
_entity_poly.pdbx_strand_id
1 'polypeptide(L)'
;MRNILLSILCVFSLVAYGQLEDNRGYKVKVGDMAPVFNMKLVNGETFDLAKQKNKIVMLQFTASWCGVCRKEMPFIESDIWQKHKANPDFVLVAIDRDEPLATVTEFVESTHISYPIGLDPKAKIFTLYALPEAGITRNIIIDRDGRIVKLTRLYNQDEFTQMTQMIDNLLK
;
A
#
# COMPACT_ATOMS: atom_id res chain seq x y z
N MET A 1 -27.73 63.42 8.46
CA MET A 1 -27.71 62.20 7.60
C MET A 1 -26.37 61.50 7.84
N ARG A 2 -26.38 60.42 8.62
CA ARG A 2 -25.13 59.76 9.12
C ARG A 2 -25.13 58.34 8.57
N ASN A 3 -24.31 58.08 7.54
CA ASN A 3 -24.18 56.78 6.90
C ASN A 3 -23.39 55.83 7.81
N ILE A 4 -24.04 54.78 8.26
CA ILE A 4 -23.42 53.66 8.98
C ILE A 4 -23.02 52.65 7.95
N LEU A 5 -21.70 52.53 7.67
CA LEU A 5 -21.12 51.39 6.93
C LEU A 5 -21.08 50.18 7.86
N LEU A 6 -21.90 49.18 7.56
CA LEU A 6 -21.77 47.85 8.15
C LEU A 6 -20.66 47.07 7.44
N SER A 7 -19.54 46.92 8.12
CA SER A 7 -18.47 46.00 7.67
C SER A 7 -18.84 44.57 8.07
N ILE A 8 -19.20 43.75 7.08
CA ILE A 8 -19.40 42.30 7.26
C ILE A 8 -18.03 41.65 7.33
N LEU A 9 -17.62 41.25 8.51
CA LEU A 9 -16.42 40.46 8.76
C LEU A 9 -16.73 38.99 8.48
N CYS A 10 -16.37 38.51 7.27
CA CYS A 10 -16.42 37.06 6.94
C CYS A 10 -15.30 36.34 7.69
N VAL A 11 -15.68 35.69 8.81
CA VAL A 11 -14.80 34.76 9.50
C VAL A 11 -14.76 33.46 8.72
N PHE A 12 -13.71 33.27 7.92
CA PHE A 12 -13.40 31.97 7.34
C PHE A 12 -12.91 31.05 8.45
N SER A 13 -13.79 30.18 8.94
CA SER A 13 -13.41 29.09 9.82
C SER A 13 -12.61 28.06 9.02
N LEU A 14 -11.29 28.11 9.13
CA LEU A 14 -10.42 27.03 8.70
C LEU A 14 -10.71 25.82 9.59
N VAL A 15 -11.54 24.90 9.10
CA VAL A 15 -11.68 23.57 9.69
C VAL A 15 -10.37 22.83 9.39
N ALA A 16 -9.44 22.88 10.33
CA ALA A 16 -8.29 21.99 10.32
C ALA A 16 -8.81 20.56 10.52
N TYR A 17 -8.92 19.81 9.46
CA TYR A 17 -9.06 18.34 9.56
C TYR A 17 -7.77 17.84 10.19
N GLY A 18 -7.76 17.67 11.50
CA GLY A 18 -6.72 16.95 12.22
C GLY A 18 -6.69 15.53 11.68
N GLN A 19 -5.70 15.22 10.85
CA GLN A 19 -5.42 13.84 10.48
C GLN A 19 -5.06 13.11 11.78
N LEU A 20 -5.91 12.16 12.18
CA LEU A 20 -5.57 11.24 13.26
C LEU A 20 -4.26 10.56 12.89
N GLU A 21 -3.23 10.71 13.71
CA GLU A 21 -1.98 9.99 13.52
C GLU A 21 -2.27 8.49 13.45
N ASP A 22 -1.81 7.83 12.38
CA ASP A 22 -1.93 6.39 12.24
C ASP A 22 -0.95 5.70 13.21
N ASN A 23 -1.45 5.37 14.41
CA ASN A 23 -0.67 4.71 15.46
C ASN A 23 -0.35 3.22 15.14
N ARG A 24 -0.66 2.75 13.93
CA ARG A 24 -0.41 1.37 13.48
C ARG A 24 1.05 1.10 13.11
N GLY A 25 1.97 2.02 13.42
CA GLY A 25 3.42 1.89 13.19
C GLY A 25 3.84 2.21 11.76
N TYR A 26 3.09 3.02 11.02
CA TYR A 26 3.51 3.60 9.76
C TYR A 26 4.43 4.82 9.98
N LYS A 27 5.38 5.02 9.06
CA LYS A 27 6.21 6.24 8.93
C LYS A 27 5.66 7.18 7.86
N VAL A 28 4.72 6.70 7.07
CA VAL A 28 4.03 7.40 5.99
C VAL A 28 2.54 7.52 6.32
N LYS A 29 1.87 8.47 5.68
CA LYS A 29 0.43 8.69 5.83
C LYS A 29 -0.26 8.83 4.46
N VAL A 30 -1.57 8.72 4.44
CA VAL A 30 -2.38 9.03 3.26
C VAL A 30 -2.15 10.48 2.84
N GLY A 31 -1.92 10.68 1.54
CA GLY A 31 -1.55 11.95 0.91
C GLY A 31 -0.05 12.14 0.69
N ASP A 32 0.81 11.40 1.39
CA ASP A 32 2.27 11.47 1.16
C ASP A 32 2.64 10.88 -0.21
N MET A 33 3.73 11.38 -0.79
CA MET A 33 4.39 10.70 -1.90
C MET A 33 4.98 9.38 -1.40
N ALA A 34 4.71 8.29 -2.10
CA ALA A 34 5.25 6.99 -1.74
C ALA A 34 6.79 6.98 -1.86
N PRO A 35 7.54 6.57 -0.84
CA PRO A 35 8.98 6.38 -0.92
C PRO A 35 9.34 5.42 -2.06
N VAL A 36 10.20 5.87 -2.99
CA VAL A 36 10.61 5.05 -4.14
C VAL A 36 11.70 4.06 -3.75
N PHE A 37 11.67 2.90 -4.39
CA PHE A 37 12.66 1.84 -4.21
C PHE A 37 12.73 0.96 -5.45
N ASN A 38 13.77 0.13 -5.52
CA ASN A 38 13.85 -1.01 -6.43
C ASN A 38 14.18 -2.28 -5.64
N MET A 39 13.78 -3.44 -6.16
CA MET A 39 14.06 -4.74 -5.55
C MET A 39 14.15 -5.84 -6.60
N LYS A 40 14.81 -6.94 -6.24
CA LYS A 40 14.79 -8.17 -7.03
C LYS A 40 13.54 -8.97 -6.73
N LEU A 41 12.86 -9.42 -7.78
CA LEU A 41 11.77 -10.37 -7.70
C LEU A 41 12.30 -11.80 -7.61
N VAL A 42 11.50 -12.72 -7.10
CA VAL A 42 11.82 -14.16 -7.02
C VAL A 42 12.13 -14.75 -8.39
N ASN A 43 11.50 -14.27 -9.45
CA ASN A 43 11.75 -14.69 -10.83
C ASN A 43 13.06 -14.11 -11.45
N GLY A 44 13.84 -13.32 -10.67
CA GLY A 44 15.09 -12.70 -11.12
C GLY A 44 14.95 -11.34 -11.79
N GLU A 45 13.73 -10.90 -12.11
CA GLU A 45 13.48 -9.57 -12.65
C GLU A 45 13.72 -8.46 -11.60
N THR A 46 13.70 -7.22 -12.03
CA THR A 46 13.81 -6.07 -11.12
C THR A 46 12.52 -5.26 -11.18
N PHE A 47 11.87 -5.10 -10.03
CA PHE A 47 10.80 -4.14 -9.84
C PHE A 47 11.40 -2.79 -9.46
N ASP A 48 10.86 -1.71 -10.02
CA ASP A 48 11.24 -0.33 -9.74
C ASP A 48 9.97 0.52 -9.62
N LEU A 49 9.68 0.99 -8.39
CA LEU A 49 8.47 1.76 -8.13
C LEU A 49 8.48 3.10 -8.89
N ALA A 50 9.65 3.73 -9.09
CA ALA A 50 9.75 4.99 -9.81
C ALA A 50 9.32 4.88 -11.29
N LYS A 51 9.35 3.67 -11.86
CA LYS A 51 8.91 3.36 -13.22
C LYS A 51 7.41 3.07 -13.34
N GLN A 52 6.67 3.05 -12.23
CA GLN A 52 5.24 2.74 -12.23
C GLN A 52 4.35 4.00 -12.27
N LYS A 53 4.88 5.10 -12.80
CA LYS A 53 4.11 6.35 -12.99
C LYS A 53 2.85 6.11 -13.84
N ASN A 54 1.79 6.84 -13.52
CA ASN A 54 0.47 6.76 -14.15
C ASN A 54 -0.27 5.43 -13.94
N LYS A 55 0.21 4.58 -13.00
CA LYS A 55 -0.46 3.33 -12.63
C LYS A 55 -0.98 3.39 -11.21
N ILE A 56 -2.00 2.59 -10.94
CA ILE A 56 -2.42 2.27 -9.58
C ILE A 56 -1.52 1.14 -9.09
N VAL A 57 -0.85 1.35 -7.96
CA VAL A 57 0.08 0.36 -7.42
C VAL A 57 -0.40 -0.11 -6.05
N MET A 58 -0.48 -1.41 -5.87
CA MET A 58 -0.64 -2.05 -4.58
C MET A 58 0.68 -2.68 -4.14
N LEU A 59 1.18 -2.25 -2.98
CA LEU A 59 2.30 -2.88 -2.29
C LEU A 59 1.74 -3.72 -1.13
N GLN A 60 2.11 -5.00 -1.05
CA GLN A 60 1.82 -5.87 0.09
C GLN A 60 3.12 -6.20 0.81
N PHE A 61 3.24 -5.88 2.09
CA PHE A 61 4.35 -6.37 2.92
C PHE A 61 3.99 -7.70 3.56
N THR A 62 4.87 -8.68 3.41
CA THR A 62 4.66 -10.07 3.83
C THR A 62 5.95 -10.73 4.34
N ALA A 63 5.81 -11.92 4.90
CA ALA A 63 6.89 -12.85 5.25
C ALA A 63 6.34 -14.27 5.39
N SER A 64 7.17 -15.29 5.19
CA SER A 64 6.74 -16.69 5.24
C SER A 64 6.21 -17.12 6.61
N TRP A 65 6.78 -16.57 7.69
CA TRP A 65 6.38 -16.81 9.08
C TRP A 65 5.11 -16.05 9.52
N CYS A 66 4.57 -15.18 8.66
CA CYS A 66 3.44 -14.32 9.01
C CYS A 66 2.09 -15.01 8.77
N GLY A 67 1.48 -15.56 9.83
CA GLY A 67 0.20 -16.26 9.75
C GLY A 67 -0.96 -15.38 9.25
N VAL A 68 -0.98 -14.09 9.59
CA VAL A 68 -2.02 -13.15 9.10
C VAL A 68 -1.83 -12.87 7.61
N CYS A 69 -0.58 -12.76 7.13
CA CYS A 69 -0.31 -12.58 5.70
C CYS A 69 -0.80 -13.79 4.91
N ARG A 70 -0.48 -15.01 5.37
CA ARG A 70 -0.98 -16.26 4.75
C ARG A 70 -2.49 -16.34 4.69
N LYS A 71 -3.20 -15.78 5.67
CA LYS A 71 -4.66 -15.69 5.67
C LYS A 71 -5.19 -14.70 4.64
N GLU A 72 -4.53 -13.57 4.46
CA GLU A 72 -4.95 -12.49 3.55
C GLU A 72 -4.63 -12.80 2.08
N MET A 73 -3.48 -13.43 1.81
CA MET A 73 -2.95 -13.63 0.45
C MET A 73 -3.91 -14.33 -0.53
N PRO A 74 -4.67 -15.37 -0.15
CA PRO A 74 -5.66 -15.98 -1.06
C PRO A 74 -6.76 -15.01 -1.50
N PHE A 75 -7.17 -14.08 -0.64
CA PHE A 75 -8.16 -13.05 -0.99
C PHE A 75 -7.56 -11.96 -1.89
N ILE A 76 -6.29 -11.58 -1.66
CA ILE A 76 -5.58 -10.69 -2.59
C ILE A 76 -5.45 -11.35 -3.95
N GLU A 77 -5.13 -12.64 -4.00
CA GLU A 77 -5.05 -13.40 -5.25
C GLU A 77 -6.39 -13.39 -5.98
N SER A 78 -7.49 -13.83 -5.32
CA SER A 78 -8.80 -14.00 -5.96
C SER A 78 -9.48 -12.67 -6.30
N ASP A 79 -9.53 -11.74 -5.36
CA ASP A 79 -10.43 -10.59 -5.41
C ASP A 79 -9.75 -9.34 -6.02
N ILE A 80 -8.42 -9.33 -6.07
CA ILE A 80 -7.64 -8.21 -6.60
C ILE A 80 -6.80 -8.63 -7.81
N TRP A 81 -5.87 -9.58 -7.62
CA TRP A 81 -4.93 -9.93 -8.67
C TRP A 81 -5.59 -10.55 -9.89
N GLN A 82 -6.36 -11.62 -9.72
CA GLN A 82 -7.00 -12.31 -10.83
C GLN A 82 -7.98 -11.39 -11.60
N LYS A 83 -8.57 -10.45 -10.91
CA LYS A 83 -9.49 -9.47 -11.49
C LYS A 83 -8.77 -8.41 -12.33
N HIS A 84 -7.59 -7.95 -11.90
CA HIS A 84 -6.92 -6.79 -12.46
C HIS A 84 -5.58 -7.08 -13.13
N LYS A 85 -5.04 -8.30 -13.08
CA LYS A 85 -3.71 -8.66 -13.65
C LYS A 85 -3.55 -8.36 -15.14
N ALA A 86 -4.63 -8.33 -15.90
CA ALA A 86 -4.62 -7.98 -17.32
C ALA A 86 -4.75 -6.47 -17.60
N ASN A 87 -5.01 -5.66 -16.57
CA ASN A 87 -5.13 -4.21 -16.72
C ASN A 87 -3.72 -3.57 -16.71
N PRO A 88 -3.28 -2.90 -17.80
CA PRO A 88 -1.95 -2.30 -17.89
C PRO A 88 -1.73 -1.16 -16.89
N ASP A 89 -2.81 -0.57 -16.36
CA ASP A 89 -2.78 0.52 -15.40
C ASP A 89 -2.72 0.05 -13.94
N PHE A 90 -2.71 -1.28 -13.70
CA PHE A 90 -2.62 -1.85 -12.37
C PHE A 90 -1.31 -2.61 -12.17
N VAL A 91 -0.74 -2.43 -10.99
CA VAL A 91 0.46 -3.16 -10.54
C VAL A 91 0.24 -3.63 -9.11
N LEU A 92 0.45 -4.91 -8.86
CA LEU A 92 0.52 -5.49 -7.54
C LEU A 92 1.86 -6.18 -7.37
N VAL A 93 2.54 -5.93 -6.25
CA VAL A 93 3.76 -6.62 -5.89
C VAL A 93 3.81 -6.83 -4.38
N ALA A 94 4.13 -8.06 -3.95
CA ALA A 94 4.46 -8.35 -2.57
C ALA A 94 5.95 -8.08 -2.30
N ILE A 95 6.26 -7.72 -1.06
CA ILE A 95 7.61 -7.39 -0.57
C ILE A 95 7.86 -8.28 0.63
N ASP A 96 8.70 -9.29 0.45
CA ASP A 96 9.05 -10.22 1.51
C ASP A 96 10.16 -9.66 2.37
N ARG A 97 9.89 -9.57 3.68
CA ARG A 97 10.76 -8.91 4.65
C ARG A 97 11.85 -9.83 5.15
N ASP A 98 13.09 -9.57 4.70
CA ASP A 98 14.34 -10.08 5.26
C ASP A 98 14.47 -11.62 5.29
N GLU A 99 13.95 -12.28 4.25
CA GLU A 99 14.10 -13.72 4.08
C GLU A 99 14.96 -14.07 2.83
N PRO A 100 15.66 -15.20 2.85
CA PRO A 100 16.45 -15.64 1.70
C PRO A 100 15.55 -16.13 0.55
N LEU A 101 16.05 -16.02 -0.67
CA LEU A 101 15.32 -16.41 -1.89
C LEU A 101 14.68 -17.80 -1.80
N ALA A 102 15.40 -18.80 -1.28
CA ALA A 102 14.88 -20.17 -1.17
C ALA A 102 13.62 -20.23 -0.31
N THR A 103 13.63 -19.58 0.86
CA THR A 103 12.45 -19.51 1.76
C THR A 103 11.27 -18.82 1.08
N VAL A 104 11.52 -17.71 0.38
CA VAL A 104 10.45 -16.97 -0.32
C VAL A 104 9.89 -17.77 -1.48
N THR A 105 10.72 -18.55 -2.20
CA THR A 105 10.27 -19.45 -3.27
C THR A 105 9.32 -20.51 -2.72
N GLU A 106 9.69 -21.21 -1.64
CA GLU A 106 8.83 -22.19 -0.97
C GLU A 106 7.53 -21.55 -0.43
N PHE A 107 7.64 -20.32 0.06
CA PHE A 107 6.48 -19.56 0.52
C PHE A 107 5.49 -19.28 -0.61
N VAL A 108 5.94 -18.83 -1.77
CA VAL A 108 5.11 -18.62 -2.97
C VAL A 108 4.41 -19.91 -3.38
N GLU A 109 5.15 -21.02 -3.46
CA GLU A 109 4.59 -22.34 -3.81
C GLU A 109 3.52 -22.77 -2.82
N SER A 110 3.77 -22.60 -1.51
CA SER A 110 2.84 -23.02 -0.45
C SER A 110 1.57 -22.17 -0.34
N THR A 111 1.59 -20.93 -0.82
CA THR A 111 0.43 -20.00 -0.79
C THR A 111 -0.35 -19.97 -2.08
N HIS A 112 0.17 -20.60 -3.15
CA HIS A 112 -0.45 -20.66 -4.47
C HIS A 112 -0.80 -19.28 -5.06
N ILE A 113 -0.07 -18.23 -4.67
CA ILE A 113 -0.22 -16.90 -5.27
C ILE A 113 0.46 -16.86 -6.64
N SER A 114 -0.07 -16.02 -7.54
CA SER A 114 0.52 -15.82 -8.86
C SER A 114 0.99 -14.38 -9.12
N TYR A 115 0.75 -13.46 -8.18
CA TYR A 115 1.29 -12.10 -8.28
C TYR A 115 2.77 -12.05 -7.90
N PRO A 116 3.51 -11.08 -8.46
CA PRO A 116 4.94 -10.93 -8.20
C PRO A 116 5.27 -10.71 -6.73
N ILE A 117 6.35 -11.34 -6.27
CA ILE A 117 6.92 -11.12 -4.93
C ILE A 117 8.41 -10.79 -5.07
N GLY A 118 8.87 -9.80 -4.33
CA GLY A 118 10.25 -9.35 -4.29
C GLY A 118 10.87 -9.47 -2.91
N LEU A 119 12.20 -9.41 -2.89
CA LEU A 119 13.03 -9.58 -1.71
C LEU A 119 13.41 -8.23 -1.11
N ASP A 120 13.25 -8.09 0.19
CA ASP A 120 13.67 -6.91 0.97
C ASP A 120 14.74 -7.26 2.02
N PRO A 121 15.98 -7.53 1.58
CA PRO A 121 17.06 -7.91 2.49
C PRO A 121 17.36 -6.79 3.50
N LYS A 122 17.43 -7.18 4.78
CA LYS A 122 17.61 -6.29 5.95
C LYS A 122 16.43 -5.31 6.13
N ALA A 123 15.24 -5.66 5.63
CA ALA A 123 14.01 -4.87 5.78
C ALA A 123 14.17 -3.38 5.34
N LYS A 124 15.02 -3.10 4.35
CA LYS A 124 15.32 -1.73 3.91
C LYS A 124 14.11 -1.02 3.32
N ILE A 125 13.32 -1.74 2.51
CA ILE A 125 12.11 -1.19 1.90
C ILE A 125 11.02 -1.05 2.97
N PHE A 126 10.82 -2.07 3.81
CA PHE A 126 9.86 -2.02 4.91
C PHE A 126 10.07 -0.79 5.79
N THR A 127 11.33 -0.47 6.14
CA THR A 127 11.66 0.67 7.00
C THR A 127 11.52 2.04 6.35
N LEU A 128 11.29 2.12 5.05
CA LEU A 128 10.84 3.36 4.39
C LEU A 128 9.38 3.68 4.77
N TYR A 129 8.54 2.66 4.95
CA TYR A 129 7.10 2.78 5.13
C TYR A 129 6.63 2.59 6.57
N ALA A 130 7.35 1.83 7.38
CA ALA A 130 6.95 1.46 8.73
C ALA A 130 8.13 1.48 9.70
N LEU A 131 7.82 1.54 11.00
CA LEU A 131 8.81 1.42 12.06
C LEU A 131 9.45 0.02 12.04
N PRO A 132 10.74 -0.12 12.33
CA PRO A 132 11.43 -1.41 12.28
C PRO A 132 10.77 -2.51 13.11
N GLU A 133 10.21 -2.15 14.28
CA GLU A 133 9.53 -3.04 15.21
C GLU A 133 8.05 -3.29 14.86
N ALA A 134 7.53 -2.58 13.86
CA ALA A 134 6.13 -2.71 13.49
C ALA A 134 5.84 -4.07 12.85
N GLY A 135 4.63 -4.58 13.09
CA GLY A 135 4.19 -5.84 12.48
C GLY A 135 4.11 -5.77 10.96
N ILE A 136 4.35 -6.91 10.31
CA ILE A 136 4.61 -6.99 8.86
C ILE A 136 3.37 -6.81 7.98
N THR A 137 2.21 -7.40 8.33
CA THR A 137 1.00 -7.40 7.46
C THR A 137 0.52 -5.99 7.18
N ARG A 138 0.75 -5.50 5.96
CA ARG A 138 0.42 -4.14 5.52
C ARG A 138 0.16 -4.12 4.04
N ASN A 139 -0.84 -3.34 3.62
CA ASN A 139 -1.04 -3.02 2.22
C ASN A 139 -1.03 -1.49 2.05
N ILE A 140 -0.48 -1.04 0.95
CA ILE A 140 -0.38 0.37 0.58
C ILE A 140 -0.89 0.52 -0.83
N ILE A 141 -1.90 1.38 -1.02
CA ILE A 141 -2.40 1.72 -2.34
C ILE A 141 -1.87 3.09 -2.72
N ILE A 142 -1.29 3.17 -3.91
CA ILE A 142 -0.66 4.35 -4.48
C ILE A 142 -1.41 4.70 -5.77
N ASP A 143 -1.77 5.96 -5.93
CA ASP A 143 -2.45 6.46 -7.11
C ASP A 143 -1.51 6.74 -8.30
N ARG A 144 -2.10 7.21 -9.41
CA ARG A 144 -1.34 7.53 -10.64
C ARG A 144 -0.30 8.64 -10.47
N ASP A 145 -0.48 9.52 -9.49
CA ASP A 145 0.44 10.61 -9.17
C ASP A 145 1.57 10.16 -8.22
N GLY A 146 1.54 8.92 -7.76
CA GLY A 146 2.50 8.36 -6.81
C GLY A 146 2.17 8.68 -5.34
N ARG A 147 0.95 9.13 -5.04
CA ARG A 147 0.50 9.41 -3.68
C ARG A 147 -0.14 8.20 -3.03
N ILE A 148 0.13 8.03 -1.76
CA ILE A 148 -0.52 7.02 -0.92
C ILE A 148 -1.98 7.44 -0.70
N VAL A 149 -2.92 6.58 -1.09
CA VAL A 149 -4.36 6.82 -0.93
C VAL A 149 -5.03 5.89 0.08
N LYS A 150 -4.39 4.77 0.43
CA LYS A 150 -4.88 3.82 1.44
C LYS A 150 -3.70 3.13 2.13
N LEU A 151 -3.86 2.93 3.44
CA LEU A 151 -2.99 2.13 4.28
C LEU A 151 -3.86 1.13 5.05
N THR A 152 -3.48 -0.16 5.07
CA THR A 152 -4.14 -1.18 5.89
C THR A 152 -3.15 -1.82 6.87
N ARG A 153 -3.66 -2.42 7.94
CA ARG A 153 -2.85 -3.11 8.95
C ARG A 153 -3.57 -4.34 9.47
N LEU A 154 -2.92 -5.51 9.36
CA LEU A 154 -3.53 -6.82 9.60
C LEU A 154 -4.63 -7.12 8.57
N TYR A 155 -5.29 -8.27 8.73
CA TYR A 155 -6.44 -8.62 7.91
C TYR A 155 -7.73 -8.35 8.69
N ASN A 156 -8.51 -7.41 8.18
CA ASN A 156 -9.88 -7.14 8.61
C ASN A 156 -10.78 -7.14 7.37
N GLN A 157 -11.89 -7.88 7.40
CA GLN A 157 -12.76 -8.06 6.24
C GLN A 157 -13.33 -6.74 5.69
N ASP A 158 -13.75 -5.83 6.58
CA ASP A 158 -14.35 -4.57 6.17
C ASP A 158 -13.29 -3.64 5.55
N GLU A 159 -12.10 -3.55 6.17
CA GLU A 159 -10.98 -2.75 5.63
C GLU A 159 -10.48 -3.33 4.30
N PHE A 160 -10.43 -4.66 4.16
CA PHE A 160 -10.10 -5.34 2.92
C PHE A 160 -11.11 -5.05 1.81
N THR A 161 -12.41 -5.15 2.12
CA THR A 161 -13.50 -4.82 1.16
C THR A 161 -13.41 -3.37 0.70
N GLN A 162 -13.17 -2.41 1.62
CA GLN A 162 -12.97 -1.01 1.27
C GLN A 162 -11.75 -0.80 0.38
N MET A 163 -10.65 -1.53 0.64
CA MET A 163 -9.43 -1.48 -0.17
C MET A 163 -9.70 -1.98 -1.59
N THR A 164 -10.37 -3.13 -1.73
CA THR A 164 -10.74 -3.71 -3.03
C THR A 164 -11.63 -2.77 -3.83
N GLN A 165 -12.68 -2.20 -3.21
CA GLN A 165 -13.56 -1.22 -3.84
C GLN A 165 -12.83 0.05 -4.26
N MET A 166 -11.87 0.51 -3.46
CA MET A 166 -11.04 1.67 -3.82
C MET A 166 -10.21 1.39 -5.07
N ILE A 167 -9.54 0.22 -5.16
CA ILE A 167 -8.78 -0.18 -6.35
C ILE A 167 -9.70 -0.23 -7.58
N ASP A 168 -10.88 -0.86 -7.47
CA ASP A 168 -11.88 -0.91 -8.53
C ASP A 168 -12.28 0.49 -9.04
N ASN A 169 -12.46 1.44 -8.15
CA ASN A 169 -12.84 2.80 -8.49
C ASN A 169 -11.70 3.61 -9.14
N LEU A 170 -10.47 3.40 -8.68
CA LEU A 170 -9.29 4.07 -9.25
C LEU A 170 -8.94 3.56 -10.67
N LEU A 171 -9.41 2.36 -11.02
CA LEU A 171 -9.15 1.72 -12.32
C LEU A 171 -10.26 1.93 -13.37
N LYS A 172 -11.35 2.60 -13.00
CA LYS A 172 -12.41 3.04 -13.93
C LYS A 172 -11.98 4.28 -14.69
#